data_8a0f6df5715e7cd398065f5e70099a5b
#
_entry.id   8a0f6df5715e7cd398065f5e70099a5b
#
_cell.length_a   1.000
_cell.length_b   1.000
_cell.length_c   1.000
_cell.angle_alpha   90.00
_cell.angle_beta   90.00
_cell.angle_gamma   90.00
#
_symmetry.space_group_name_H-M   'P 1'
#
loop_
_entity.id
_entity.type
_entity.pdbx_description
1 polymer ?
#
loop_
_entity_poly.entity_id
_entity_poly.type
_entity_poly.pdbx_seq_one_letter_code
_entity_poly.pdbx_strand_id
1 'polypeptide(L)'
;MLDSLSDRLNTIFRKLKGHGKLTEKNIEEGLKEVRMALLEADVHYRVVKRFIAEIKARAMGQEVLESLTPGQQVIKIVNETLTELMGARHEELNLSGTSPVSIMLVGLQGSGKTTTAGKLSVLLRKKGRNPYLVPADVYRPAAIEQLQKLGNQLDVPVFPSRTDQNPVHICQEAQTAAHQQGCDTLLLDTAGRLHIDDELMAELVNIKSAIKPADILLVADAMTGQDAVNIAKSFNETLDIGGVVLTKMDGDARGGAALSIKSITGKPIKFIGVGEKLSDLEAFHPDRMASSILGMGDVLTLIEKAQDAVDQKQAAALEKKLRKSQFTLEDFRDQMVQIRKMGSIADLIKMIPGMGQMKQLKNLQVDEKEFVRIEAIINSMTPKERRNHSIINGSRRKRIAKGSGTRVQEVNKLLKNYTQVLKMLKKFNQGGMKRGMLPF
;
A
#
# COMPACT_ATOMS: atom_id res chain seq x y z
N MET A 1 -2.11 7.29 5.72
CA MET A 1 -0.70 7.04 6.05
C MET A 1 0.05 8.35 6.21
N LEU A 2 0.84 8.51 7.27
CA LEU A 2 1.74 9.67 7.50
C LEU A 2 1.07 11.04 7.47
N ASP A 3 -0.26 11.12 7.64
CA ASP A 3 -1.03 12.35 7.45
C ASP A 3 -0.60 13.47 8.41
N SER A 4 -0.26 13.12 9.66
CA SER A 4 0.20 14.09 10.67
C SER A 4 1.54 14.74 10.29
N LEU A 5 2.53 13.95 9.89
CA LEU A 5 3.83 14.46 9.44
C LEU A 5 3.70 15.26 8.15
N SER A 6 2.95 14.73 7.19
CA SER A 6 2.72 15.39 5.90
C SER A 6 2.05 16.76 6.05
N ASP A 7 0.97 16.87 6.84
CA ASP A 7 0.27 18.14 7.08
C ASP A 7 1.19 19.21 7.72
N ARG A 8 2.08 18.79 8.65
CA ARG A 8 3.04 19.70 9.29
C ARG A 8 4.11 20.16 8.31
N LEU A 9 4.76 19.24 7.61
CA LEU A 9 5.80 19.58 6.63
C LEU A 9 5.23 20.46 5.51
N ASN A 10 4.04 20.16 5.02
CA ASN A 10 3.37 21.00 4.03
C ASN A 10 3.13 22.43 4.50
N THR A 11 2.78 22.59 5.77
CA THR A 11 2.59 23.92 6.37
C THR A 11 3.90 24.71 6.41
N ILE A 12 5.01 24.05 6.81
CA ILE A 12 6.35 24.64 6.85
C ILE A 12 6.81 25.05 5.46
N PHE A 13 6.69 24.15 4.48
CA PHE A 13 7.13 24.42 3.11
C PHE A 13 6.27 25.45 2.38
N ARG A 14 5.00 25.59 2.74
CA ARG A 14 4.16 26.68 2.23
C ARG A 14 4.66 28.05 2.69
N LYS A 15 5.09 28.17 3.95
CA LYS A 15 5.72 29.40 4.48
C LYS A 15 7.01 29.70 3.69
N LEU A 16 7.89 28.70 3.49
CA LEU A 16 9.13 28.86 2.74
C LEU A 16 8.91 29.25 1.28
N LYS A 17 7.89 28.69 0.60
CA LYS A 17 7.52 29.09 -0.77
C LYS A 17 7.02 30.53 -0.89
N GLY A 18 6.41 31.07 0.16
CA GLY A 18 5.89 32.44 0.19
C GLY A 18 6.95 33.51 0.26
N HIS A 19 8.21 33.18 0.55
CA HIS A 19 9.33 34.12 0.57
C HIS A 19 9.97 34.21 -0.82
N GLY A 20 9.89 35.36 -1.46
CA GLY A 20 10.51 35.57 -2.77
C GLY A 20 12.04 35.49 -2.79
N LYS A 21 12.68 35.81 -1.66
CA LYS A 21 14.11 35.54 -1.39
C LYS A 21 14.22 34.82 -0.06
N LEU A 22 14.98 33.75 -0.01
CA LEU A 22 15.32 33.05 1.22
C LEU A 22 16.66 33.57 1.75
N THR A 23 16.67 33.88 3.05
CA THR A 23 17.90 34.18 3.78
C THR A 23 18.31 32.92 4.57
N GLU A 24 19.60 32.85 4.96
CA GLU A 24 20.07 31.77 5.84
C GLU A 24 19.20 31.61 7.08
N LYS A 25 18.79 32.74 7.67
CA LYS A 25 17.90 32.77 8.85
C LYS A 25 16.55 32.11 8.58
N ASN A 26 15.92 32.38 7.42
CA ASN A 26 14.65 31.75 7.07
C ASN A 26 14.78 30.25 6.87
N ILE A 27 15.90 29.81 6.29
CA ILE A 27 16.20 28.37 6.13
C ILE A 27 16.40 27.72 7.49
N GLU A 28 17.17 28.33 8.39
CA GLU A 28 17.40 27.80 9.74
C GLU A 28 16.11 27.71 10.56
N GLU A 29 15.25 28.73 10.51
CA GLU A 29 13.95 28.70 11.18
C GLU A 29 13.05 27.57 10.62
N GLY A 30 12.97 27.43 9.27
CA GLY A 30 12.24 26.35 8.64
C GLY A 30 12.78 24.95 9.01
N LEU A 31 14.11 24.78 9.01
CA LEU A 31 14.74 23.52 9.40
C LEU A 31 14.52 23.18 10.88
N LYS A 32 14.42 24.19 11.75
CA LYS A 32 14.06 23.98 13.16
C LYS A 32 12.62 23.44 13.28
N GLU A 33 11.68 24.02 12.53
CA GLU A 33 10.30 23.51 12.49
C GLU A 33 10.25 22.06 11.89
N VAL A 34 10.99 21.76 10.82
CA VAL A 34 11.12 20.43 10.23
C VAL A 34 11.68 19.42 11.25
N ARG A 35 12.72 19.81 11.99
CA ARG A 35 13.29 18.99 13.05
C ARG A 35 12.25 18.62 14.10
N MET A 36 11.46 19.58 14.55
CA MET A 36 10.41 19.33 15.53
C MET A 36 9.33 18.41 14.98
N ALA A 37 8.89 18.62 13.73
CA ALA A 37 7.91 17.76 13.08
C ALA A 37 8.36 16.30 12.98
N LEU A 38 9.63 16.06 12.64
CA LEU A 38 10.21 14.71 12.58
C LEU A 38 10.31 14.05 13.96
N LEU A 39 10.70 14.79 14.99
CA LEU A 39 10.76 14.26 16.36
C LEU A 39 9.37 13.92 16.89
N GLU A 40 8.37 14.74 16.65
CA GLU A 40 6.97 14.48 17.00
C GLU A 40 6.37 13.31 16.20
N ALA A 41 6.88 13.07 14.99
CA ALA A 41 6.58 11.88 14.19
C ALA A 41 7.33 10.63 14.66
N ASP A 42 7.99 10.69 15.80
CA ASP A 42 8.73 9.57 16.39
C ASP A 42 9.88 9.06 15.50
N VAL A 43 10.53 9.96 14.74
CA VAL A 43 11.75 9.63 14.00
C VAL A 43 12.94 9.61 14.95
N HIS A 44 13.80 8.61 14.82
CA HIS A 44 14.95 8.42 15.70
C HIS A 44 15.88 9.64 15.72
N TYR A 45 16.24 10.15 16.91
CA TYR A 45 16.99 11.40 17.10
C TYR A 45 18.28 11.53 16.27
N ARG A 46 19.08 10.44 16.18
CA ARG A 46 20.32 10.43 15.39
C ARG A 46 20.04 10.62 13.90
N VAL A 47 18.92 10.06 13.43
CA VAL A 47 18.47 10.18 12.04
C VAL A 47 18.06 11.61 11.77
N VAL A 48 17.24 12.22 12.64
CA VAL A 48 16.82 13.61 12.51
C VAL A 48 18.04 14.55 12.52
N LYS A 49 18.98 14.35 13.42
CA LYS A 49 20.20 15.18 13.51
C LYS A 49 21.00 15.14 12.18
N ARG A 50 21.23 13.95 11.63
CA ARG A 50 21.94 13.77 10.35
C ARG A 50 21.19 14.40 9.21
N PHE A 51 19.91 14.15 9.11
CA PHE A 51 19.01 14.67 8.06
C PHE A 51 19.01 16.21 8.03
N ILE A 52 18.83 16.86 9.18
CA ILE A 52 18.84 18.33 9.27
C ILE A 52 20.21 18.90 8.91
N ALA A 53 21.30 18.27 9.35
CA ALA A 53 22.65 18.73 9.02
C ALA A 53 22.93 18.66 7.52
N GLU A 54 22.51 17.58 6.87
CA GLU A 54 22.68 17.37 5.43
C GLU A 54 21.86 18.38 4.61
N ILE A 55 20.58 18.59 4.95
CA ILE A 55 19.76 19.59 4.27
C ILE A 55 20.35 20.99 4.48
N LYS A 56 20.79 21.33 5.71
CA LYS A 56 21.40 22.62 5.99
C LYS A 56 22.61 22.85 5.09
N ALA A 57 23.52 21.89 4.99
CA ALA A 57 24.72 21.99 4.17
C ALA A 57 24.38 22.22 2.68
N ARG A 58 23.37 21.51 2.15
CA ARG A 58 22.94 21.64 0.73
C ARG A 58 22.11 22.91 0.49
N ALA A 59 21.25 23.30 1.42
CA ALA A 59 20.33 24.43 1.26
C ALA A 59 21.01 25.81 1.46
N MET A 60 22.12 25.88 2.19
CA MET A 60 22.89 27.10 2.40
C MET A 60 23.94 27.32 1.28
N GLY A 61 23.97 26.51 0.25
CA GLY A 61 24.81 26.71 -0.91
C GLY A 61 24.39 27.96 -1.71
N GLN A 62 25.37 28.67 -2.28
CA GLN A 62 25.15 29.93 -2.99
C GLN A 62 24.17 29.77 -4.17
N GLU A 63 24.22 28.65 -4.86
CA GLU A 63 23.31 28.31 -5.97
C GLU A 63 21.82 28.27 -5.54
N VAL A 64 21.52 27.89 -4.31
CA VAL A 64 20.16 27.86 -3.77
C VAL A 64 19.69 29.24 -3.37
N LEU A 65 20.54 30.00 -2.68
CA LEU A 65 20.22 31.34 -2.20
C LEU A 65 20.03 32.35 -3.32
N GLU A 66 20.79 32.22 -4.41
CA GLU A 66 20.73 33.07 -5.61
C GLU A 66 19.68 32.60 -6.64
N SER A 67 19.02 31.47 -6.42
CA SER A 67 18.01 30.93 -7.32
C SER A 67 16.77 31.84 -7.41
N LEU A 68 16.14 31.88 -8.59
CA LEU A 68 14.84 32.54 -8.79
C LEU A 68 13.70 31.86 -8.00
N THR A 69 13.89 30.60 -7.57
CA THR A 69 12.89 29.80 -6.83
C THR A 69 13.52 29.07 -5.64
N PRO A 70 14.11 29.81 -4.68
CA PRO A 70 14.91 29.17 -3.62
C PRO A 70 14.06 28.26 -2.72
N GLY A 71 12.81 28.61 -2.45
CA GLY A 71 11.90 27.73 -1.67
C GLY A 71 11.60 26.40 -2.36
N GLN A 72 11.54 26.35 -3.69
CA GLN A 72 11.38 25.10 -4.44
C GLN A 72 12.65 24.25 -4.40
N GLN A 73 13.83 24.89 -4.49
CA GLN A 73 15.11 24.21 -4.38
C GLN A 73 15.27 23.52 -3.01
N VAL A 74 14.93 24.23 -1.92
CA VAL A 74 14.95 23.62 -0.57
C VAL A 74 14.03 22.41 -0.49
N ILE A 75 12.81 22.47 -1.04
CA ILE A 75 11.88 21.35 -1.04
C ILE A 75 12.42 20.17 -1.85
N LYS A 76 13.06 20.44 -3.00
CA LYS A 76 13.73 19.42 -3.80
C LYS A 76 14.83 18.73 -3.00
N ILE A 77 15.69 19.49 -2.32
CA ILE A 77 16.75 18.94 -1.45
C ILE A 77 16.13 18.07 -0.35
N VAL A 78 15.06 18.52 0.30
CA VAL A 78 14.37 17.73 1.33
C VAL A 78 13.82 16.43 0.77
N ASN A 79 13.21 16.46 -0.42
CA ASN A 79 12.68 15.26 -1.08
C ASN A 79 13.77 14.24 -1.39
N GLU A 80 14.87 14.70 -1.97
CA GLU A 80 16.03 13.87 -2.29
C GLU A 80 16.63 13.24 -1.02
N THR A 81 16.85 14.05 0.02
CA THR A 81 17.42 13.60 1.29
C THR A 81 16.46 12.64 2.03
N LEU A 82 15.14 12.83 1.96
CA LEU A 82 14.17 11.85 2.47
C LEU A 82 14.23 10.53 1.71
N THR A 83 14.32 10.60 0.38
CA THR A 83 14.42 9.40 -0.48
C THR A 83 15.68 8.60 -0.14
N GLU A 84 16.83 9.27 -0.04
CA GLU A 84 18.12 8.67 0.33
C GLU A 84 18.07 8.04 1.73
N LEU A 85 17.46 8.74 2.69
CA LEU A 85 17.28 8.27 4.06
C LEU A 85 16.52 6.94 4.13
N MET A 86 15.49 6.78 3.29
CA MET A 86 14.64 5.57 3.22
C MET A 86 15.22 4.46 2.35
N GLY A 87 16.30 4.73 1.56
CA GLY A 87 16.97 3.68 0.79
C GLY A 87 17.17 3.96 -0.69
N ALA A 88 16.89 5.15 -1.16
CA ALA A 88 17.04 5.64 -2.54
C ALA A 88 16.16 4.91 -3.58
N ARG A 89 16.06 3.58 -3.54
CA ARG A 89 15.27 2.78 -4.49
C ARG A 89 14.60 1.59 -3.80
N HIS A 90 13.60 1.04 -4.47
CA HIS A 90 12.97 -0.22 -4.08
C HIS A 90 13.97 -1.39 -4.20
N GLU A 91 13.97 -2.27 -3.21
CA GLU A 91 14.73 -3.52 -3.24
C GLU A 91 13.77 -4.71 -3.24
N GLU A 92 13.89 -5.57 -4.25
CA GLU A 92 13.04 -6.75 -4.41
C GLU A 92 13.40 -7.88 -3.43
N LEU A 93 12.53 -8.92 -3.38
CA LEU A 93 12.84 -10.18 -2.72
C LEU A 93 14.05 -10.83 -3.38
N ASN A 94 14.93 -11.36 -2.56
CA ASN A 94 15.98 -12.25 -3.08
C ASN A 94 15.37 -13.64 -3.33
N LEU A 95 15.15 -13.95 -4.60
CA LEU A 95 14.61 -15.23 -5.06
C LEU A 95 15.68 -16.06 -5.78
N SER A 96 16.96 -15.74 -5.60
CA SER A 96 18.08 -16.47 -6.18
C SER A 96 18.40 -17.73 -5.36
N GLY A 97 18.81 -18.79 -6.04
CA GLY A 97 19.18 -20.05 -5.40
C GLY A 97 18.54 -21.29 -6.05
N THR A 98 18.79 -22.45 -5.46
CA THR A 98 18.18 -23.70 -5.90
C THR A 98 16.73 -23.78 -5.48
N SER A 99 15.86 -24.22 -6.41
CA SER A 99 14.44 -24.44 -6.12
C SER A 99 14.25 -25.67 -5.23
N PRO A 100 13.35 -25.61 -4.23
CA PRO A 100 12.54 -24.48 -3.82
C PRO A 100 13.31 -23.41 -3.01
N VAL A 101 13.15 -22.14 -3.38
CA VAL A 101 13.79 -21.00 -2.70
C VAL A 101 13.05 -20.70 -1.40
N SER A 102 13.74 -20.62 -0.28
CA SER A 102 13.14 -20.39 1.03
C SER A 102 13.23 -18.91 1.42
N ILE A 103 12.10 -18.35 1.85
CA ILE A 103 11.96 -17.02 2.46
C ILE A 103 11.51 -17.21 3.90
N MET A 104 12.25 -16.69 4.85
CA MET A 104 11.96 -16.81 6.27
C MET A 104 11.35 -15.53 6.82
N LEU A 105 10.15 -15.62 7.40
CA LEU A 105 9.47 -14.50 8.04
C LEU A 105 9.75 -14.54 9.54
N VAL A 106 10.35 -13.49 10.06
CA VAL A 106 10.69 -13.34 11.48
C VAL A 106 10.07 -12.08 12.08
N GLY A 107 9.94 -12.01 13.40
CA GLY A 107 9.39 -10.84 14.08
C GLY A 107 8.58 -11.20 15.31
N LEU A 108 8.15 -10.21 16.07
CA LEU A 108 7.39 -10.40 17.30
C LEU A 108 5.98 -10.94 17.07
N GLN A 109 5.35 -11.39 18.14
CA GLN A 109 3.94 -11.79 18.14
C GLN A 109 3.05 -10.60 17.76
N GLY A 110 2.05 -10.84 16.91
CA GLY A 110 1.12 -9.78 16.49
C GLY A 110 1.68 -8.80 15.44
N SER A 111 2.93 -8.96 15.00
CA SER A 111 3.50 -8.12 13.93
C SER A 111 2.91 -8.38 12.55
N GLY A 112 2.16 -9.47 12.35
CA GLY A 112 1.50 -9.78 11.10
C GLY A 112 2.24 -10.78 10.20
N LYS A 113 3.13 -11.63 10.72
CA LYS A 113 3.89 -12.64 9.96
C LYS A 113 2.99 -13.56 9.12
N THR A 114 2.04 -14.23 9.77
CA THR A 114 1.10 -15.16 9.11
C THR A 114 0.30 -14.48 8.00
N THR A 115 -0.20 -13.27 8.26
CA THR A 115 -0.91 -12.47 7.24
C THR A 115 0.03 -12.06 6.11
N THR A 116 1.27 -11.72 6.42
CA THR A 116 2.31 -11.37 5.43
C THR A 116 2.66 -12.57 4.57
N ALA A 117 2.74 -13.79 5.13
CA ALA A 117 2.92 -15.02 4.36
C ALA A 117 1.82 -15.19 3.30
N GLY A 118 0.55 -15.00 3.68
CA GLY A 118 -0.57 -15.03 2.75
C GLY A 118 -0.49 -13.94 1.67
N LYS A 119 -0.17 -12.71 2.04
CA LYS A 119 -0.02 -11.58 1.11
C LYS A 119 1.14 -11.79 0.13
N LEU A 120 2.29 -12.28 0.62
CA LEU A 120 3.44 -12.64 -0.23
C LEU A 120 3.11 -13.78 -1.18
N SER A 121 2.30 -14.77 -0.77
CA SER A 121 1.84 -15.83 -1.66
C SER A 121 1.06 -15.28 -2.86
N VAL A 122 0.18 -14.31 -2.63
CA VAL A 122 -0.56 -13.64 -3.72
C VAL A 122 0.40 -12.89 -4.65
N LEU A 123 1.38 -12.18 -4.10
CA LEU A 123 2.38 -11.44 -4.87
C LEU A 123 3.25 -12.40 -5.72
N LEU A 124 3.73 -13.49 -5.12
CA LEU A 124 4.56 -14.50 -5.78
C LEU A 124 3.81 -15.18 -6.92
N ARG A 125 2.54 -15.54 -6.72
CA ARG A 125 1.69 -16.11 -7.78
C ARG A 125 1.49 -15.15 -8.96
N LYS A 126 1.32 -13.85 -8.69
CA LYS A 126 1.28 -12.82 -9.75
C LYS A 126 2.59 -12.77 -10.55
N LYS A 127 3.73 -13.06 -9.90
CA LYS A 127 5.05 -13.16 -10.54
C LYS A 127 5.30 -14.54 -11.20
N GLY A 128 4.29 -15.42 -11.27
CA GLY A 128 4.38 -16.75 -11.89
C GLY A 128 5.09 -17.81 -11.03
N ARG A 129 5.20 -17.59 -9.71
CA ARG A 129 5.79 -18.53 -8.77
C ARG A 129 4.74 -19.42 -8.13
N ASN A 130 5.17 -20.61 -7.67
CA ASN A 130 4.36 -21.59 -6.96
C ASN A 130 4.76 -21.64 -5.47
N PRO A 131 4.16 -20.78 -4.61
CA PRO A 131 4.51 -20.72 -3.20
C PRO A 131 3.99 -21.94 -2.42
N TYR A 132 4.72 -22.33 -1.37
CA TYR A 132 4.38 -23.33 -0.38
C TYR A 132 4.48 -22.71 1.02
N LEU A 133 3.40 -22.77 1.79
CA LEU A 133 3.35 -22.19 3.13
C LEU A 133 3.80 -23.20 4.17
N VAL A 134 4.65 -22.77 5.10
CA VAL A 134 5.21 -23.64 6.14
C VAL A 134 4.92 -23.05 7.52
N PRO A 135 3.96 -23.61 8.28
CA PRO A 135 3.67 -23.18 9.64
C PRO A 135 4.72 -23.74 10.60
N ALA A 136 5.73 -22.94 10.94
CA ALA A 136 6.78 -23.29 11.89
C ALA A 136 6.55 -22.71 13.30
N ASP A 137 5.41 -22.01 13.56
CA ASP A 137 4.99 -21.58 14.89
C ASP A 137 4.23 -22.73 15.59
N VAL A 138 4.95 -23.67 16.15
CA VAL A 138 4.40 -24.86 16.83
C VAL A 138 3.86 -24.57 18.23
N TYR A 139 4.22 -23.42 18.80
CA TYR A 139 3.82 -23.03 20.17
C TYR A 139 2.38 -22.54 20.23
N ARG A 140 1.79 -22.22 19.08
CA ARG A 140 0.42 -21.70 18.99
C ARG A 140 -0.40 -22.52 17.98
N PRO A 141 -1.20 -23.47 18.45
CA PRO A 141 -2.06 -24.29 17.57
C PRO A 141 -2.91 -23.43 16.62
N ALA A 142 -3.45 -22.33 17.12
CA ALA A 142 -4.24 -21.39 16.32
C ALA A 142 -3.45 -20.74 15.17
N ALA A 143 -2.12 -20.59 15.26
CA ALA A 143 -1.30 -20.05 14.18
C ALA A 143 -1.20 -21.04 13.01
N ILE A 144 -1.03 -22.33 13.30
CA ILE A 144 -1.03 -23.40 12.30
C ILE A 144 -2.39 -23.41 11.57
N GLU A 145 -3.48 -23.44 12.32
CA GLU A 145 -4.83 -23.42 11.74
C GLU A 145 -5.09 -22.16 10.91
N GLN A 146 -4.61 -21.00 11.37
CA GLN A 146 -4.75 -19.74 10.64
C GLN A 146 -4.04 -19.80 9.28
N LEU A 147 -2.80 -20.32 9.25
CA LEU A 147 -2.05 -20.44 8.00
C LEU A 147 -2.70 -21.45 7.05
N GLN A 148 -3.24 -22.58 7.59
CA GLN A 148 -4.00 -23.55 6.81
C GLN A 148 -5.27 -22.94 6.20
N LYS A 149 -6.03 -22.16 6.97
CA LYS A 149 -7.22 -21.44 6.46
C LYS A 149 -6.84 -20.45 5.35
N LEU A 150 -5.73 -19.73 5.52
CA LEU A 150 -5.22 -18.81 4.48
C LEU A 150 -4.80 -19.58 3.22
N GLY A 151 -4.08 -20.69 3.36
CA GLY A 151 -3.68 -21.54 2.23
C GLY A 151 -4.88 -22.05 1.46
N ASN A 152 -5.90 -22.56 2.15
CA ASN A 152 -7.15 -23.01 1.52
C ASN A 152 -7.89 -21.86 0.80
N GLN A 153 -7.97 -20.68 1.42
CA GLN A 153 -8.60 -19.49 0.80
C GLN A 153 -7.88 -19.04 -0.47
N LEU A 154 -6.56 -19.20 -0.50
CA LEU A 154 -5.71 -18.74 -1.61
C LEU A 154 -5.43 -19.86 -2.64
N ASP A 155 -5.88 -21.08 -2.38
CA ASP A 155 -5.49 -22.26 -3.17
C ASP A 155 -3.95 -22.39 -3.25
N VAL A 156 -3.29 -22.25 -2.09
CA VAL A 156 -1.84 -22.41 -1.91
C VAL A 156 -1.61 -23.56 -0.96
N PRO A 157 -0.76 -24.56 -1.33
CA PRO A 157 -0.50 -25.70 -0.48
C PRO A 157 0.24 -25.28 0.80
N VAL A 158 -0.10 -25.98 1.91
CA VAL A 158 0.44 -25.73 3.25
C VAL A 158 1.02 -27.03 3.78
N PHE A 159 2.21 -26.97 4.36
CA PHE A 159 2.82 -28.12 5.02
C PHE A 159 2.01 -28.53 6.26
N PRO A 160 1.72 -29.83 6.47
CA PRO A 160 0.92 -30.30 7.60
C PRO A 160 1.75 -30.40 8.89
N SER A 161 2.00 -29.24 9.52
CA SER A 161 2.73 -29.18 10.80
C SER A 161 1.86 -29.55 11.99
N ARG A 162 2.49 -30.03 13.06
CA ARG A 162 1.89 -30.32 14.35
C ARG A 162 2.67 -29.68 15.48
N THR A 163 2.02 -29.45 16.60
CA THR A 163 2.60 -28.77 17.78
C THR A 163 3.66 -29.59 18.52
N ASP A 164 3.73 -30.89 18.29
CA ASP A 164 4.70 -31.81 18.89
C ASP A 164 6.00 -31.94 18.08
N GLN A 165 6.10 -31.25 16.93
CA GLN A 165 7.25 -31.32 16.04
C GLN A 165 8.29 -30.24 16.36
N ASN A 166 9.54 -30.49 15.99
CA ASN A 166 10.60 -29.49 16.06
C ASN A 166 10.52 -28.54 14.85
N PRO A 167 10.54 -27.23 15.04
CA PRO A 167 10.44 -26.24 13.95
C PRO A 167 11.51 -26.40 12.85
N VAL A 168 12.74 -26.79 13.22
CA VAL A 168 13.82 -27.02 12.25
C VAL A 168 13.48 -28.20 11.35
N HIS A 169 13.00 -29.32 11.93
CA HIS A 169 12.59 -30.49 11.16
C HIS A 169 11.40 -30.20 10.24
N ILE A 170 10.40 -29.45 10.74
CA ILE A 170 9.27 -29.00 9.91
C ILE A 170 9.79 -28.29 8.65
N CYS A 171 10.72 -27.36 8.81
CA CYS A 171 11.24 -26.59 7.69
C CYS A 171 12.03 -27.46 6.68
N GLN A 172 12.80 -28.44 7.17
CA GLN A 172 13.55 -29.36 6.30
C GLN A 172 12.62 -30.31 5.54
N GLU A 173 11.66 -30.92 6.23
CA GLU A 173 10.66 -31.83 5.61
C GLU A 173 9.80 -31.03 4.59
N ALA A 174 9.42 -29.80 4.92
CA ALA A 174 8.66 -28.93 4.03
C ALA A 174 9.43 -28.60 2.75
N GLN A 175 10.75 -28.42 2.81
CA GLN A 175 11.58 -28.20 1.63
C GLN A 175 11.53 -29.41 0.68
N THR A 176 11.61 -30.59 1.22
CA THR A 176 11.49 -31.84 0.44
C THR A 176 10.09 -32.02 -0.15
N ALA A 177 9.04 -31.76 0.67
CA ALA A 177 7.66 -31.90 0.25
C ALA A 177 7.29 -30.87 -0.85
N ALA A 178 7.78 -29.63 -0.73
CA ALA A 178 7.56 -28.60 -1.74
C ALA A 178 8.17 -28.98 -3.10
N HIS A 179 9.37 -29.53 -3.09
CA HIS A 179 10.01 -30.01 -4.32
C HIS A 179 9.18 -31.12 -5.00
N GLN A 180 8.67 -32.07 -4.20
CA GLN A 180 7.82 -33.15 -4.70
C GLN A 180 6.48 -32.66 -5.28
N GLN A 181 5.94 -31.56 -4.75
CA GLN A 181 4.68 -30.96 -5.20
C GLN A 181 4.87 -29.93 -6.34
N GLY A 182 6.09 -29.74 -6.83
CA GLY A 182 6.38 -28.76 -7.88
C GLY A 182 6.27 -27.31 -7.42
N CYS A 183 6.35 -27.06 -6.10
CA CYS A 183 6.44 -25.72 -5.55
C CYS A 183 7.88 -25.22 -5.64
N ASP A 184 8.05 -23.94 -5.98
CA ASP A 184 9.35 -23.34 -6.23
C ASP A 184 9.79 -22.33 -5.17
N THR A 185 8.91 -21.98 -4.24
CA THR A 185 9.16 -20.96 -3.22
C THR A 185 8.53 -21.37 -1.89
N LEU A 186 9.31 -21.46 -0.82
CA LEU A 186 8.82 -21.67 0.54
C LEU A 186 8.68 -20.36 1.28
N LEU A 187 7.57 -20.21 1.97
CA LEU A 187 7.33 -19.12 2.92
C LEU A 187 7.26 -19.72 4.33
N LEU A 188 8.33 -19.53 5.11
CA LEU A 188 8.44 -20.07 6.47
C LEU A 188 7.83 -19.05 7.44
N ASP A 189 6.66 -19.36 8.01
CA ASP A 189 6.01 -18.56 9.06
C ASP A 189 6.50 -19.05 10.42
N THR A 190 7.52 -18.34 10.96
CA THR A 190 8.20 -18.76 12.21
C THR A 190 7.45 -18.26 13.44
N ALA A 191 7.78 -18.83 14.59
CA ALA A 191 7.26 -18.39 15.87
C ALA A 191 7.55 -16.90 16.13
N GLY A 192 6.70 -16.27 16.92
CA GLY A 192 6.91 -14.92 17.45
C GLY A 192 6.56 -14.90 18.92
N ARG A 193 7.42 -14.31 19.74
CA ARG A 193 7.16 -14.04 21.16
C ARG A 193 6.80 -12.59 21.39
N LEU A 194 6.32 -12.25 22.57
CA LEU A 194 5.94 -10.88 22.93
C LEU A 194 7.14 -9.93 22.97
N HIS A 195 8.31 -10.45 23.29
CA HIS A 195 9.58 -9.75 23.32
C HIS A 195 10.70 -10.65 22.80
N ILE A 196 11.82 -10.05 22.48
CA ILE A 196 13.00 -10.75 22.03
C ILE A 196 13.63 -11.44 23.26
N ASP A 197 13.83 -12.75 23.18
CA ASP A 197 14.53 -13.54 24.16
C ASP A 197 15.55 -14.48 23.49
N ASP A 198 16.47 -15.02 24.27
CA ASP A 198 17.56 -15.85 23.76
C ASP A 198 17.07 -17.17 23.13
N GLU A 199 15.97 -17.73 23.64
CA GLU A 199 15.41 -18.98 23.11
C GLU A 199 14.82 -18.79 21.70
N LEU A 200 14.05 -17.69 21.51
CA LEU A 200 13.52 -17.34 20.19
C LEU A 200 14.66 -17.14 19.20
N MET A 201 15.68 -16.36 19.60
CA MET A 201 16.78 -16.04 18.71
C MET A 201 17.61 -17.27 18.36
N ALA A 202 17.85 -18.18 19.32
CA ALA A 202 18.53 -19.45 19.09
C ALA A 202 17.74 -20.35 18.13
N GLU A 203 16.42 -20.46 18.27
CA GLU A 203 15.56 -21.21 17.36
C GLU A 203 15.65 -20.68 15.93
N LEU A 204 15.54 -19.35 15.76
CA LEU A 204 15.60 -18.71 14.44
C LEU A 204 17.00 -18.90 13.80
N VAL A 205 18.08 -18.83 14.58
CA VAL A 205 19.45 -19.14 14.11
C VAL A 205 19.57 -20.59 13.66
N ASN A 206 18.97 -21.53 14.40
CA ASN A 206 18.97 -22.95 14.03
C ASN A 206 18.21 -23.20 12.72
N ILE A 207 17.02 -22.59 12.54
CA ILE A 207 16.26 -22.67 11.29
C ILE A 207 17.08 -22.05 10.14
N LYS A 208 17.64 -20.85 10.33
CA LYS A 208 18.51 -20.18 9.34
C LYS A 208 19.66 -21.09 8.90
N SER A 209 20.34 -21.71 9.85
CA SER A 209 21.51 -22.58 9.58
C SER A 209 21.14 -23.84 8.82
N ALA A 210 20.00 -24.45 9.15
CA ALA A 210 19.51 -25.69 8.54
C ALA A 210 18.97 -25.48 7.11
N ILE A 211 18.24 -24.37 6.87
CA ILE A 211 17.52 -24.13 5.62
C ILE A 211 18.29 -23.22 4.66
N LYS A 212 19.15 -22.34 5.18
CA LYS A 212 19.88 -21.30 4.44
C LYS A 212 18.93 -20.49 3.54
N PRO A 213 17.95 -19.77 4.13
CA PRO A 213 16.96 -19.04 3.34
C PRO A 213 17.65 -18.01 2.45
N ALA A 214 17.12 -17.84 1.24
CA ALA A 214 17.61 -16.83 0.29
C ALA A 214 17.30 -15.39 0.77
N ASP A 215 16.22 -15.25 1.53
CA ASP A 215 15.84 -13.96 2.14
C ASP A 215 15.27 -14.19 3.55
N ILE A 216 15.61 -13.30 4.48
CA ILE A 216 15.03 -13.26 5.83
C ILE A 216 14.33 -11.92 5.96
N LEU A 217 13.02 -11.95 6.07
CA LEU A 217 12.19 -10.75 6.17
C LEU A 217 11.75 -10.53 7.62
N LEU A 218 12.18 -9.44 8.20
CA LEU A 218 11.59 -8.99 9.46
C LEU A 218 10.22 -8.37 9.20
N VAL A 219 9.19 -8.92 9.80
CA VAL A 219 7.85 -8.35 9.81
C VAL A 219 7.68 -7.54 11.08
N ALA A 220 7.56 -6.23 10.95
CA ALA A 220 7.46 -5.28 12.06
C ALA A 220 6.18 -4.42 11.95
N ASP A 221 5.57 -4.13 13.08
CA ASP A 221 4.40 -3.26 13.18
C ASP A 221 4.83 -1.80 13.16
N ALA A 222 4.43 -1.05 12.13
CA ALA A 222 4.80 0.36 11.99
C ALA A 222 4.24 1.25 13.13
N MET A 223 3.11 0.85 13.72
CA MET A 223 2.46 1.61 14.79
C MET A 223 3.28 1.63 16.09
N THR A 224 4.22 0.70 16.26
CA THR A 224 5.10 0.66 17.44
C THR A 224 6.24 1.71 17.39
N GLY A 225 6.36 2.44 16.28
CA GLY A 225 7.30 3.58 16.18
C GLY A 225 8.76 3.16 16.39
N GLN A 226 9.43 3.75 17.38
CA GLN A 226 10.85 3.45 17.67
C GLN A 226 11.09 2.02 18.14
N ASP A 227 10.11 1.35 18.73
CA ASP A 227 10.27 -0.06 19.11
C ASP A 227 10.46 -0.94 17.89
N ALA A 228 9.77 -0.64 16.75
CA ALA A 228 10.02 -1.34 15.50
C ALA A 228 11.48 -1.21 15.03
N VAL A 229 12.08 -0.04 15.24
CA VAL A 229 13.50 0.22 14.88
C VAL A 229 14.45 -0.57 15.78
N ASN A 230 14.19 -0.59 17.10
CA ASN A 230 14.99 -1.36 18.06
C ASN A 230 14.89 -2.86 17.79
N ILE A 231 13.68 -3.38 17.50
CA ILE A 231 13.44 -4.76 17.11
C ILE A 231 14.23 -5.07 15.83
N ALA A 232 14.13 -4.22 14.81
CA ALA A 232 14.83 -4.41 13.54
C ALA A 232 16.36 -4.46 13.75
N LYS A 233 16.91 -3.64 14.63
CA LYS A 233 18.32 -3.67 15.00
C LYS A 233 18.73 -5.00 15.63
N SER A 234 18.00 -5.48 16.63
CA SER A 234 18.30 -6.72 17.34
C SER A 234 18.21 -7.95 16.44
N PHE A 235 17.14 -8.05 15.61
CA PHE A 235 17.02 -9.13 14.63
C PHE A 235 18.11 -9.08 13.57
N ASN A 236 18.52 -7.89 13.13
CA ASN A 236 19.60 -7.73 12.16
C ASN A 236 20.95 -8.16 12.71
N GLU A 237 21.27 -7.80 13.95
CA GLU A 237 22.54 -8.18 14.62
C GLU A 237 22.67 -9.69 14.74
N THR A 238 21.59 -10.43 14.96
CA THR A 238 21.63 -11.89 15.15
C THR A 238 21.43 -12.66 13.85
N LEU A 239 20.51 -12.22 13.00
CA LEU A 239 20.09 -13.01 11.83
C LEU A 239 20.61 -12.44 10.50
N ASP A 240 21.19 -11.24 10.47
CA ASP A 240 21.56 -10.55 9.24
C ASP A 240 20.39 -10.56 8.25
N ILE A 241 19.30 -9.90 8.62
CA ILE A 241 18.05 -9.89 7.82
C ILE A 241 18.27 -9.32 6.42
N GLY A 242 17.55 -9.84 5.42
CA GLY A 242 17.61 -9.36 4.04
C GLY A 242 16.77 -8.10 3.80
N GLY A 243 15.80 -7.81 4.67
CA GLY A 243 14.95 -6.63 4.59
C GLY A 243 13.81 -6.66 5.59
N VAL A 244 13.00 -5.60 5.54
CA VAL A 244 11.88 -5.37 6.47
C VAL A 244 10.57 -5.26 5.71
N VAL A 245 9.51 -5.85 6.27
CA VAL A 245 8.12 -5.63 5.90
C VAL A 245 7.46 -4.83 7.01
N LEU A 246 7.04 -3.61 6.74
CA LEU A 246 6.28 -2.79 7.69
C LEU A 246 4.79 -3.04 7.52
N THR A 247 4.15 -3.57 8.56
CA THR A 247 2.71 -3.80 8.58
C THR A 247 1.95 -2.64 9.23
N LYS A 248 0.64 -2.61 9.04
CA LYS A 248 -0.29 -1.63 9.64
C LYS A 248 0.06 -0.17 9.33
N MET A 249 0.64 0.07 8.17
CA MET A 249 0.99 1.43 7.73
C MET A 249 -0.25 2.32 7.51
N ASP A 250 -1.42 1.73 7.27
CA ASP A 250 -2.71 2.41 7.19
C ASP A 250 -3.12 3.06 8.52
N GLY A 251 -2.74 2.46 9.64
CA GLY A 251 -2.93 3.00 10.99
C GLY A 251 -1.82 3.94 11.47
N ASP A 252 -0.66 3.96 10.79
CA ASP A 252 0.47 4.81 11.18
C ASP A 252 0.36 6.21 10.57
N ALA A 253 0.01 7.19 11.41
CA ALA A 253 -0.05 8.60 11.04
C ALA A 253 1.30 9.33 11.19
N ARG A 254 2.29 8.72 11.85
CA ARG A 254 3.58 9.35 12.21
C ARG A 254 4.71 9.01 11.25
N GLY A 255 4.91 7.72 10.94
CA GLY A 255 5.90 7.24 9.97
C GLY A 255 7.35 7.17 10.47
N GLY A 256 7.57 7.32 11.76
CA GLY A 256 8.90 7.33 12.34
C GLY A 256 9.71 6.07 12.08
N ALA A 257 9.06 4.90 12.13
CA ALA A 257 9.69 3.62 11.82
C ALA A 257 10.20 3.58 10.36
N ALA A 258 9.36 3.96 9.39
CA ALA A 258 9.73 3.95 7.96
C ALA A 258 10.93 4.86 7.66
N LEU A 259 11.03 6.02 8.34
CA LEU A 259 12.13 6.96 8.17
C LEU A 259 13.42 6.53 8.91
N SER A 260 13.32 5.63 9.89
CA SER A 260 14.45 5.31 10.78
C SER A 260 15.12 3.96 10.49
N ILE A 261 14.36 2.96 10.05
CA ILE A 261 14.83 1.56 9.93
C ILE A 261 16.07 1.45 9.05
N LYS A 262 16.02 1.93 7.79
CA LYS A 262 17.17 1.84 6.87
C LYS A 262 18.41 2.53 7.44
N SER A 263 18.23 3.71 8.03
CA SER A 263 19.33 4.49 8.57
C SER A 263 20.00 3.84 9.79
N ILE A 264 19.26 3.10 10.59
CA ILE A 264 19.74 2.45 11.83
C ILE A 264 20.28 1.05 11.56
N THR A 265 19.60 0.28 10.71
CA THR A 265 19.93 -1.14 10.46
C THR A 265 20.80 -1.36 9.22
N GLY A 266 20.84 -0.40 8.31
CA GLY A 266 21.41 -0.57 6.97
C GLY A 266 20.55 -1.43 6.04
N LYS A 267 19.43 -2.02 6.53
CA LYS A 267 18.58 -2.94 5.77
C LYS A 267 17.39 -2.23 5.13
N PRO A 268 17.01 -2.61 3.89
CA PRO A 268 15.93 -1.95 3.17
C PRO A 268 14.56 -2.33 3.74
N ILE A 269 13.60 -1.42 3.62
CA ILE A 269 12.20 -1.77 3.65
C ILE A 269 11.84 -2.27 2.26
N LYS A 270 11.35 -3.52 2.16
CA LYS A 270 10.98 -4.13 0.88
C LYS A 270 9.49 -3.97 0.58
N PHE A 271 8.65 -4.12 1.61
CA PHE A 271 7.20 -4.06 1.47
C PHE A 271 6.55 -3.30 2.61
N ILE A 272 5.36 -2.78 2.34
CA ILE A 272 4.46 -2.18 3.33
C ILE A 272 3.08 -2.82 3.24
N GLY A 273 2.50 -3.13 4.40
CA GLY A 273 1.10 -3.56 4.55
C GLY A 273 0.23 -2.33 4.77
N VAL A 274 -0.70 -2.08 3.86
CA VAL A 274 -1.52 -0.87 3.80
C VAL A 274 -3.00 -1.13 4.09
N GLY A 275 -3.31 -2.29 4.66
CA GLY A 275 -4.67 -2.70 5.01
C GLY A 275 -4.75 -4.18 5.34
N GLU A 276 -5.95 -4.67 5.62
CA GLU A 276 -6.18 -6.06 6.07
C GLU A 276 -6.36 -7.06 4.93
N LYS A 277 -6.73 -6.61 3.72
CA LYS A 277 -6.97 -7.50 2.59
C LYS A 277 -5.67 -8.17 2.13
N LEU A 278 -5.79 -9.37 1.58
CA LEU A 278 -4.62 -10.12 1.06
C LEU A 278 -3.94 -9.43 -0.14
N SER A 279 -4.63 -8.51 -0.79
CA SER A 279 -4.07 -7.64 -1.83
C SER A 279 -3.29 -6.43 -1.30
N ASP A 280 -3.43 -6.12 0.00
CA ASP A 280 -2.92 -4.88 0.59
C ASP A 280 -1.47 -5.05 1.08
N LEU A 281 -0.61 -5.51 0.18
CA LEU A 281 0.85 -5.52 0.32
C LEU A 281 1.43 -4.79 -0.89
N GLU A 282 2.15 -3.73 -0.62
CA GLU A 282 2.75 -2.89 -1.66
C GLU A 282 4.28 -2.93 -1.57
N ALA A 283 4.94 -2.82 -2.71
CA ALA A 283 6.37 -2.60 -2.76
C ALA A 283 6.71 -1.24 -2.14
N PHE A 284 7.75 -1.17 -1.34
CA PHE A 284 8.19 0.08 -0.75
C PHE A 284 9.02 0.88 -1.74
N HIS A 285 8.53 2.03 -2.15
CA HIS A 285 9.22 2.96 -3.04
C HIS A 285 9.61 4.23 -2.26
N PRO A 286 10.88 4.40 -1.90
CA PRO A 286 11.35 5.55 -1.12
C PRO A 286 11.00 6.91 -1.73
N ASP A 287 11.14 7.06 -3.03
CA ASP A 287 10.83 8.27 -3.80
C ASP A 287 9.35 8.65 -3.74
N ARG A 288 8.45 7.65 -3.89
CA ARG A 288 7.00 7.85 -3.79
C ARG A 288 6.58 8.21 -2.37
N MET A 289 7.18 7.53 -1.38
CA MET A 289 6.94 7.81 0.02
C MET A 289 7.40 9.22 0.40
N ALA A 290 8.60 9.65 -0.03
CA ALA A 290 9.08 11.00 0.17
C ALA A 290 8.14 12.05 -0.45
N SER A 291 7.72 11.82 -1.70
CA SER A 291 6.76 12.69 -2.41
C SER A 291 5.40 12.76 -1.68
N SER A 292 4.92 11.64 -1.16
CA SER A 292 3.67 11.59 -0.38
C SER A 292 3.79 12.38 0.92
N ILE A 293 4.90 12.22 1.67
CA ILE A 293 5.19 12.97 2.90
C ILE A 293 5.22 14.49 2.63
N LEU A 294 5.74 14.91 1.49
CA LEU A 294 5.81 16.33 1.09
C LEU A 294 4.51 16.85 0.43
N GLY A 295 3.45 16.05 0.40
CA GLY A 295 2.15 16.43 -0.19
C GLY A 295 2.19 16.64 -1.71
N MET A 296 3.21 16.11 -2.38
CA MET A 296 3.34 16.17 -3.84
C MET A 296 2.52 15.06 -4.53
N GLY A 297 1.93 14.17 -3.75
CA GLY A 297 1.15 13.03 -4.24
C GLY A 297 2.01 11.87 -4.76
N ASP A 298 1.36 10.75 -4.99
CA ASP A 298 1.96 9.55 -5.57
C ASP A 298 1.22 9.15 -6.85
N VAL A 299 1.51 9.86 -7.92
CA VAL A 299 0.88 9.65 -9.23
C VAL A 299 1.25 8.29 -9.83
N LEU A 300 2.47 7.79 -9.58
CA LEU A 300 2.94 6.54 -10.16
C LEU A 300 2.19 5.33 -9.55
N THR A 301 2.05 5.29 -8.23
CA THR A 301 1.25 4.25 -7.57
C THR A 301 -0.22 4.31 -8.01
N LEU A 302 -0.77 5.51 -8.22
CA LEU A 302 -2.12 5.67 -8.76
C LEU A 302 -2.25 5.07 -10.16
N ILE A 303 -1.29 5.33 -11.04
CA ILE A 303 -1.25 4.78 -12.41
C ILE A 303 -1.12 3.25 -12.36
N GLU A 304 -0.24 2.70 -11.53
CA GLU A 304 -0.06 1.26 -11.37
C GLU A 304 -1.33 0.58 -10.86
N LYS A 305 -1.96 1.13 -9.81
CA LYS A 305 -3.26 0.62 -9.32
C LYS A 305 -4.35 0.70 -10.39
N ALA A 306 -4.36 1.75 -11.20
CA ALA A 306 -5.28 1.88 -12.31
C ALA A 306 -5.00 0.83 -13.40
N GLN A 307 -3.74 0.57 -13.73
CA GLN A 307 -3.34 -0.44 -14.71
C GLN A 307 -3.68 -1.87 -14.23
N ASP A 308 -3.45 -2.18 -12.96
CA ASP A 308 -3.78 -3.49 -12.37
C ASP A 308 -5.30 -3.75 -12.34
N ALA A 309 -6.10 -2.70 -12.19
CA ALA A 309 -7.56 -2.80 -12.14
C ALA A 309 -8.21 -2.89 -13.52
N VAL A 310 -7.49 -2.51 -14.58
CA VAL A 310 -8.02 -2.45 -15.95
C VAL A 310 -7.59 -3.68 -16.74
N ASP A 311 -8.53 -4.61 -16.97
CA ASP A 311 -8.36 -5.63 -18.01
C ASP A 311 -8.31 -4.90 -19.37
N GLN A 312 -7.14 -4.93 -20.03
CA GLN A 312 -6.89 -4.23 -21.31
C GLN A 312 -7.94 -4.56 -22.39
N LYS A 313 -8.50 -5.79 -22.37
CA LYS A 313 -9.58 -6.19 -23.28
C LYS A 313 -10.89 -5.48 -22.96
N GLN A 314 -11.20 -5.28 -21.68
CA GLN A 314 -12.40 -4.56 -21.24
C GLN A 314 -12.29 -3.06 -21.51
N ALA A 315 -11.10 -2.47 -21.32
CA ALA A 315 -10.85 -1.06 -21.63
C ALA A 315 -11.03 -0.74 -23.12
N ALA A 316 -10.48 -1.58 -24.00
CA ALA A 316 -10.66 -1.42 -25.46
C ALA A 316 -12.13 -1.60 -25.90
N ALA A 317 -12.86 -2.54 -25.28
CA ALA A 317 -14.28 -2.74 -25.54
C ALA A 317 -15.12 -1.55 -25.07
N LEU A 318 -14.79 -0.98 -23.91
CA LEU A 318 -15.44 0.21 -23.35
C LEU A 318 -15.20 1.44 -24.23
N GLU A 319 -13.95 1.68 -24.66
CA GLU A 319 -13.63 2.78 -25.58
C GLU A 319 -14.44 2.69 -26.86
N LYS A 320 -14.58 1.48 -27.43
CA LYS A 320 -15.38 1.24 -28.62
C LYS A 320 -16.87 1.50 -28.39
N LYS A 321 -17.42 1.16 -27.22
CA LYS A 321 -18.81 1.45 -26.83
C LYS A 321 -19.03 2.95 -26.58
N LEU A 322 -18.08 3.64 -25.94
CA LEU A 322 -18.13 5.08 -25.69
C LEU A 322 -18.13 5.86 -27.01
N ARG A 323 -17.27 5.51 -27.96
CA ARG A 323 -17.24 6.12 -29.32
C ARG A 323 -18.57 5.94 -30.07
N LYS A 324 -19.27 4.81 -29.84
CA LYS A 324 -20.57 4.52 -30.48
C LYS A 324 -21.77 5.08 -29.69
N SER A 325 -21.57 5.84 -28.63
CA SER A 325 -22.63 6.33 -27.71
C SER A 325 -23.53 5.22 -27.14
N GLN A 326 -22.98 4.02 -26.95
CA GLN A 326 -23.69 2.82 -26.50
C GLN A 326 -23.43 2.49 -25.02
N PHE A 327 -23.09 3.48 -24.21
CA PHE A 327 -22.85 3.30 -22.77
C PHE A 327 -24.18 2.99 -22.04
N THR A 328 -24.26 1.84 -21.37
CA THR A 328 -25.47 1.33 -20.72
C THR A 328 -25.38 1.41 -19.21
N LEU A 329 -26.49 1.17 -18.48
CA LEU A 329 -26.47 1.02 -17.01
C LEU A 329 -25.67 -0.21 -16.57
N GLU A 330 -25.54 -1.22 -17.43
CA GLU A 330 -24.69 -2.39 -17.17
C GLU A 330 -23.22 -2.00 -17.19
N ASP A 331 -22.79 -1.24 -18.21
CA ASP A 331 -21.43 -0.68 -18.29
C ASP A 331 -21.15 0.27 -17.11
N PHE A 332 -22.14 1.06 -16.68
CA PHE A 332 -22.03 1.93 -15.51
C PHE A 332 -21.82 1.16 -14.22
N ARG A 333 -22.56 0.05 -14.01
CA ARG A 333 -22.35 -0.85 -12.86
C ARG A 333 -20.93 -1.44 -12.88
N ASP A 334 -20.51 -1.95 -14.02
CA ASP A 334 -19.21 -2.63 -14.15
C ASP A 334 -18.06 -1.65 -13.88
N GLN A 335 -18.19 -0.39 -14.29
CA GLN A 335 -17.26 0.68 -13.93
C GLN A 335 -17.24 0.95 -12.42
N MET A 336 -18.41 1.01 -11.76
CA MET A 336 -18.49 1.20 -10.31
C MET A 336 -17.83 0.05 -9.55
N VAL A 337 -17.99 -1.18 -10.01
CA VAL A 337 -17.32 -2.37 -9.44
C VAL A 337 -15.81 -2.30 -9.62
N GLN A 338 -15.33 -1.84 -10.77
CA GLN A 338 -13.89 -1.66 -11.03
C GLN A 338 -13.30 -0.58 -10.12
N ILE A 339 -13.96 0.57 -9.98
CA ILE A 339 -13.53 1.65 -9.08
C ILE A 339 -13.41 1.13 -7.64
N ARG A 340 -14.37 0.31 -7.18
CA ARG A 340 -14.32 -0.31 -5.86
C ARG A 340 -13.14 -1.29 -5.69
N LYS A 341 -12.74 -1.99 -6.75
CA LYS A 341 -11.56 -2.88 -6.74
C LYS A 341 -10.24 -2.13 -6.64
N MET A 342 -10.18 -0.87 -7.12
CA MET A 342 -8.99 -0.02 -7.04
C MET A 342 -8.68 0.49 -5.62
N GLY A 343 -9.56 0.23 -4.64
CA GLY A 343 -9.42 0.68 -3.26
C GLY A 343 -10.40 1.79 -2.87
N SER A 344 -10.19 2.41 -1.71
CA SER A 344 -11.03 3.52 -1.25
C SER A 344 -10.84 4.75 -2.15
N ILE A 345 -11.95 5.32 -2.63
CA ILE A 345 -11.91 6.59 -3.42
C ILE A 345 -11.24 7.71 -2.61
N ALA A 346 -11.38 7.70 -1.29
CA ALA A 346 -10.69 8.65 -0.42
C ALA A 346 -9.16 8.52 -0.53
N ASP A 347 -8.65 7.30 -0.65
CA ASP A 347 -7.21 7.05 -0.80
C ASP A 347 -6.71 7.41 -2.21
N LEU A 348 -7.51 7.14 -3.24
CA LEU A 348 -7.20 7.57 -4.61
C LEU A 348 -7.13 9.11 -4.73
N ILE A 349 -8.04 9.84 -4.08
CA ILE A 349 -8.03 11.31 -4.05
C ILE A 349 -6.78 11.85 -3.33
N LYS A 350 -6.34 11.19 -2.25
CA LYS A 350 -5.10 11.58 -1.53
C LYS A 350 -3.83 11.45 -2.39
N MET A 351 -3.83 10.54 -3.37
CA MET A 351 -2.69 10.32 -4.28
C MET A 351 -2.58 11.40 -5.37
N ILE A 352 -3.63 12.18 -5.62
CA ILE A 352 -3.61 13.24 -6.65
C ILE A 352 -2.95 14.50 -6.09
N PRO A 353 -1.88 15.04 -6.72
CA PRO A 353 -1.21 16.26 -6.26
C PRO A 353 -2.16 17.44 -6.13
N GLY A 354 -2.16 18.09 -4.97
CA GLY A 354 -2.96 19.29 -4.70
C GLY A 354 -4.43 19.06 -4.32
N MET A 355 -5.02 17.89 -4.57
CA MET A 355 -6.43 17.60 -4.21
C MET A 355 -6.61 17.21 -2.74
N GLY A 356 -5.61 16.62 -2.10
CA GLY A 356 -5.65 16.25 -0.68
C GLY A 356 -5.81 17.43 0.28
N GLN A 357 -5.59 18.67 -0.19
CA GLN A 357 -5.68 19.89 0.61
C GLN A 357 -7.05 20.61 0.55
N MET A 358 -7.95 20.20 -0.34
CA MET A 358 -9.29 20.79 -0.41
C MET A 358 -10.13 20.31 0.76
N LYS A 359 -10.36 21.18 1.77
CA LYS A 359 -11.18 20.89 2.98
C LYS A 359 -12.55 20.29 2.66
N GLN A 360 -13.13 20.61 1.50
CA GLN A 360 -14.41 20.10 1.04
C GLN A 360 -14.35 18.62 0.62
N LEU A 361 -13.18 18.09 0.22
CA LEU A 361 -13.00 16.70 -0.18
C LEU A 361 -12.64 15.77 1.01
N LYS A 362 -12.08 16.33 2.10
CA LYS A 362 -11.83 15.58 3.35
C LYS A 362 -13.13 15.05 4.01
N ASN A 363 -14.27 15.65 3.70
CA ASN A 363 -15.59 15.25 4.22
C ASN A 363 -16.40 14.37 3.25
N LEU A 364 -15.87 14.01 2.09
CA LEU A 364 -16.45 13.00 1.22
C LEU A 364 -16.15 11.60 1.79
N GLN A 365 -16.86 11.26 2.87
CA GLN A 365 -17.08 9.86 3.20
C GLN A 365 -17.95 9.28 2.07
N VAL A 366 -17.30 8.75 1.04
CA VAL A 366 -18.01 7.94 0.06
C VAL A 366 -18.38 6.65 0.79
N ASP A 367 -19.66 6.59 1.23
CA ASP A 367 -20.17 5.43 1.92
C ASP A 367 -20.10 4.22 0.98
N GLU A 368 -19.22 3.25 1.27
CA GLU A 368 -19.13 2.00 0.51
C GLU A 368 -20.50 1.32 0.34
N LYS A 369 -21.42 1.55 1.28
CA LYS A 369 -22.81 1.10 1.21
C LYS A 369 -23.57 1.73 0.03
N GLU A 370 -23.18 2.93 -0.43
CA GLU A 370 -23.81 3.57 -1.59
C GLU A 370 -23.49 2.80 -2.89
N PHE A 371 -22.27 2.30 -3.05
CA PHE A 371 -21.89 1.44 -4.19
C PHE A 371 -22.66 0.12 -4.19
N VAL A 372 -22.77 -0.53 -3.04
CA VAL A 372 -23.55 -1.77 -2.90
C VAL A 372 -25.03 -1.54 -3.24
N ARG A 373 -25.59 -0.40 -2.85
CA ARG A 373 -26.98 -0.02 -3.18
C ARG A 373 -27.15 0.24 -4.68
N ILE A 374 -26.22 0.95 -5.32
CA ILE A 374 -26.24 1.19 -6.76
C ILE A 374 -26.20 -0.15 -7.51
N GLU A 375 -25.32 -1.05 -7.12
CA GLU A 375 -25.20 -2.38 -7.71
C GLU A 375 -26.51 -3.19 -7.55
N ALA A 376 -27.11 -3.19 -6.35
CA ALA A 376 -28.36 -3.86 -6.07
C ALA A 376 -29.53 -3.31 -6.93
N ILE A 377 -29.61 -1.97 -7.08
CA ILE A 377 -30.61 -1.32 -7.91
C ILE A 377 -30.49 -1.76 -9.37
N ILE A 378 -29.28 -1.74 -9.94
CA ILE A 378 -29.05 -2.12 -11.35
C ILE A 378 -29.29 -3.62 -11.53
N ASN A 379 -28.88 -4.47 -10.58
CA ASN A 379 -29.11 -5.91 -10.62
C ASN A 379 -30.62 -6.26 -10.56
N SER A 380 -31.45 -5.44 -9.93
CA SER A 380 -32.90 -5.59 -9.88
C SER A 380 -33.63 -5.15 -11.15
N MET A 381 -32.92 -4.58 -12.12
CA MET A 381 -33.46 -4.20 -13.43
C MET A 381 -33.43 -5.39 -14.38
N THR A 382 -34.38 -5.44 -15.29
CA THR A 382 -34.36 -6.40 -16.41
C THR A 382 -33.26 -6.06 -17.43
N PRO A 383 -32.77 -7.02 -18.25
CA PRO A 383 -31.76 -6.73 -19.25
C PRO A 383 -32.17 -5.61 -20.22
N LYS A 384 -33.48 -5.51 -20.56
CA LYS A 384 -34.01 -4.44 -21.43
C LYS A 384 -33.89 -3.06 -20.74
N GLU A 385 -34.18 -2.99 -19.44
CA GLU A 385 -34.08 -1.75 -18.67
C GLU A 385 -32.63 -1.30 -18.44
N ARG A 386 -31.69 -2.23 -18.24
CA ARG A 386 -30.27 -1.93 -18.15
C ARG A 386 -29.71 -1.35 -19.44
N ARG A 387 -30.17 -1.85 -20.58
CA ARG A 387 -29.74 -1.36 -21.92
C ARG A 387 -30.43 -0.07 -22.34
N ASN A 388 -31.65 0.17 -21.87
CA ASN A 388 -32.42 1.36 -22.22
C ASN A 388 -33.13 1.94 -20.99
N HIS A 389 -32.50 2.93 -20.37
CA HIS A 389 -33.01 3.58 -19.17
C HIS A 389 -34.28 4.40 -19.40
N SER A 390 -34.58 4.81 -20.66
CA SER A 390 -35.72 5.64 -20.97
C SER A 390 -37.07 4.90 -20.80
N ILE A 391 -37.05 3.56 -20.79
CA ILE A 391 -38.26 2.76 -20.58
C ILE A 391 -38.67 2.65 -19.10
N ILE A 392 -37.82 3.15 -18.16
CA ILE A 392 -38.03 3.01 -16.73
C ILE A 392 -39.03 4.07 -16.24
N ASN A 393 -40.32 3.74 -16.28
CA ASN A 393 -41.43 4.55 -15.80
C ASN A 393 -41.65 4.40 -14.27
N GLY A 394 -42.63 5.12 -13.73
CA GLY A 394 -42.91 5.13 -12.27
C GLY A 394 -43.21 3.76 -11.67
N SER A 395 -43.97 2.91 -12.38
CA SER A 395 -44.30 1.56 -11.92
C SER A 395 -43.05 0.66 -11.89
N ARG A 396 -42.19 0.74 -12.88
CA ARG A 396 -40.92 0.02 -12.93
C ARG A 396 -39.95 0.49 -11.84
N ARG A 397 -39.88 1.80 -11.54
CA ARG A 397 -39.08 2.32 -10.42
C ARG A 397 -39.53 1.77 -9.08
N LYS A 398 -40.85 1.64 -8.83
CA LYS A 398 -41.38 1.02 -7.61
C LYS A 398 -40.98 -0.46 -7.51
N ARG A 399 -41.08 -1.23 -8.61
CA ARG A 399 -40.68 -2.64 -8.66
C ARG A 399 -39.16 -2.80 -8.42
N ILE A 400 -38.34 -1.98 -9.09
CA ILE A 400 -36.87 -2.00 -8.94
C ILE A 400 -36.49 -1.67 -7.50
N ALA A 401 -37.08 -0.64 -6.89
CA ALA A 401 -36.86 -0.27 -5.50
C ALA A 401 -37.21 -1.42 -4.54
N LYS A 402 -38.37 -2.07 -4.74
CA LYS A 402 -38.76 -3.23 -3.93
C LYS A 402 -37.78 -4.40 -4.09
N GLY A 403 -37.34 -4.71 -5.31
CA GLY A 403 -36.42 -5.81 -5.62
C GLY A 403 -35.01 -5.59 -5.09
N SER A 404 -34.54 -4.34 -4.99
CA SER A 404 -33.22 -3.98 -4.50
C SER A 404 -33.18 -3.68 -2.99
N GLY A 405 -34.32 -3.70 -2.29
CA GLY A 405 -34.38 -3.31 -0.89
C GLY A 405 -34.11 -1.81 -0.65
N THR A 406 -34.31 -0.96 -1.70
CA THR A 406 -34.04 0.47 -1.64
C THR A 406 -35.33 1.30 -1.78
N ARG A 407 -35.21 2.62 -1.64
CA ARG A 407 -36.33 3.54 -1.83
C ARG A 407 -36.41 4.04 -3.29
N VAL A 408 -37.60 4.39 -3.77
CA VAL A 408 -37.82 4.95 -5.11
C VAL A 408 -36.96 6.21 -5.35
N GLN A 409 -36.70 6.98 -4.29
CA GLN A 409 -35.85 8.15 -4.34
C GLN A 409 -34.39 7.81 -4.72
N GLU A 410 -33.86 6.67 -4.23
CA GLU A 410 -32.51 6.19 -4.54
C GLU A 410 -32.42 5.73 -5.99
N VAL A 411 -33.45 5.05 -6.51
CA VAL A 411 -33.57 4.72 -7.94
C VAL A 411 -33.60 5.99 -8.79
N ASN A 412 -34.32 7.02 -8.39
CA ASN A 412 -34.36 8.30 -9.09
C ASN A 412 -33.00 9.01 -9.08
N LYS A 413 -32.29 9.00 -7.93
CA LYS A 413 -30.96 9.58 -7.78
C LYS A 413 -29.97 8.87 -8.74
N LEU A 414 -30.00 7.54 -8.78
CA LEU A 414 -29.16 6.76 -9.71
C LEU A 414 -29.41 7.13 -11.17
N LEU A 415 -30.67 7.14 -11.61
CA LEU A 415 -31.02 7.47 -13.00
C LEU A 415 -30.65 8.91 -13.36
N LYS A 416 -30.76 9.87 -12.44
CA LYS A 416 -30.33 11.25 -12.61
C LYS A 416 -28.80 11.34 -12.81
N ASN A 417 -28.04 10.69 -11.93
CA ASN A 417 -26.57 10.65 -12.00
C ASN A 417 -26.10 9.99 -13.31
N TYR A 418 -26.67 8.86 -13.66
CA TYR A 418 -26.38 8.17 -14.93
C TYR A 418 -26.67 9.07 -16.17
N THR A 419 -27.78 9.79 -16.15
CA THR A 419 -28.13 10.73 -17.24
C THR A 419 -27.13 11.90 -17.33
N GLN A 420 -26.61 12.37 -16.20
CA GLN A 420 -25.57 13.39 -16.17
C GLN A 420 -24.26 12.88 -16.78
N VAL A 421 -23.86 11.65 -16.45
CA VAL A 421 -22.68 10.99 -17.03
C VAL A 421 -22.84 10.86 -18.55
N LEU A 422 -23.99 10.41 -19.03
CA LEU A 422 -24.28 10.34 -20.47
C LEU A 422 -24.18 11.71 -21.19
N LYS A 423 -24.65 12.78 -20.54
CA LYS A 423 -24.52 14.14 -21.10
C LYS A 423 -23.06 14.59 -21.17
N MET A 424 -22.25 14.29 -20.15
CA MET A 424 -20.81 14.57 -20.15
C MET A 424 -20.13 13.81 -21.29
N LEU A 425 -20.37 12.51 -21.41
CA LEU A 425 -19.78 11.66 -22.45
C LEU A 425 -20.14 12.15 -23.87
N LYS A 426 -21.38 12.59 -24.08
CA LYS A 426 -21.79 13.22 -25.37
C LYS A 426 -21.05 14.50 -25.68
N LYS A 427 -20.84 15.37 -24.69
CA LYS A 427 -20.06 16.61 -24.85
C LYS A 427 -18.59 16.32 -25.18
N PHE A 428 -18.00 15.31 -24.58
CA PHE A 428 -16.64 14.85 -24.89
C PHE A 428 -16.50 14.36 -26.33
N ASN A 429 -17.48 13.61 -26.83
CA ASN A 429 -17.46 13.10 -28.22
C ASN A 429 -17.69 14.18 -29.27
N GLN A 430 -18.32 15.31 -28.94
CA GLN A 430 -18.65 16.41 -29.87
C GLN A 430 -17.64 17.57 -29.86
N GLY A 431 -16.85 17.72 -28.81
CA GLY A 431 -15.86 18.78 -28.69
C GLY A 431 -14.46 18.23 -28.71
N GLY A 432 -13.69 18.51 -29.76
CA GLY A 432 -12.30 18.11 -29.93
C GLY A 432 -11.38 18.66 -28.82
N MET A 433 -11.46 18.11 -27.63
CA MET A 433 -10.52 18.36 -26.54
C MET A 433 -9.34 17.39 -26.64
N LYS A 434 -8.13 17.93 -26.57
CA LYS A 434 -6.85 17.21 -26.69
C LYS A 434 -6.80 15.98 -25.79
N ARG A 435 -6.29 14.86 -26.37
CA ARG A 435 -5.91 13.62 -25.68
C ARG A 435 -5.08 13.96 -24.44
N GLY A 436 -5.60 13.77 -23.24
CA GLY A 436 -4.86 13.94 -22.01
C GLY A 436 -5.66 14.27 -20.75
N MET A 437 -6.99 14.45 -20.84
CA MET A 437 -7.82 14.72 -19.67
C MET A 437 -9.04 13.81 -19.62
N LEU A 438 -8.83 12.53 -19.40
CA LEU A 438 -9.88 11.64 -18.91
C LEU A 438 -9.83 11.67 -17.39
N PRO A 439 -10.93 11.97 -16.69
CA PRO A 439 -10.99 11.93 -15.23
C PRO A 439 -11.27 10.52 -14.70
N PHE A 440 -10.78 9.49 -15.39
CA PHE A 440 -10.90 8.08 -14.94
C PHE A 440 -9.64 7.32 -15.34
#